data_bdb6f546db86f5d006a62ca41dc3762c
#
_entry.id   bdb6f546db86f5d006a62ca41dc3762c
#
_cell.length_a   1.000
_cell.length_b   1.000
_cell.length_c   1.000
_cell.angle_alpha   90.00
_cell.angle_beta   90.00
_cell.angle_gamma   90.00
#
_symmetry.space_group_name_H-M   'P 1'
#
loop_
_entity.id
_entity.type
_entity.pdbx_description
1 polymer ?
#
loop_
_entity_poly.entity_id
_entity_poly.type
_entity_poly.pdbx_seq_one_letter_code
_entity_poly.pdbx_strand_id
1 'polypeptide(L)'
;MSWESVLVDGPATDVTPHKGEGLDLEVLYPGIADLGGDAGNIFYLCACLPGATLHQTHLGERPYFMDHRPDFVFLGNMDASNQERAAKDLAPWKERLVELADDGVPILFTGAAAEILGEHVALDHGRAFDGLGIFPFTTMMHPISERINDFFFGTADGIEILGWKSQFTESFGDNTRSCFARGTRGCGINLGTDLEGFRRGGLVATWLLGPFLVANPVYTEHLIATMGVAHPQLAFEKVARKAFERRIVELRDTSRIAD
;
A
#
# COMPACT_ATOMS: atom_id res chain seq x y z
N MET A 1 -5.79 15.49 -17.26
CA MET A 1 -4.37 15.79 -16.98
C MET A 1 -3.62 14.49 -17.22
N SER A 2 -2.61 14.50 -18.07
CA SER A 2 -1.79 13.29 -18.25
C SER A 2 -0.87 13.12 -17.04
N TRP A 3 -0.57 11.91 -16.66
CA TRP A 3 0.34 11.56 -15.56
C TRP A 3 1.73 12.20 -15.73
N GLU A 4 2.15 12.42 -16.97
CA GLU A 4 3.41 13.07 -17.33
C GLU A 4 3.49 14.53 -16.88
N SER A 5 2.36 15.24 -16.79
CA SER A 5 2.35 16.66 -16.41
C SER A 5 2.47 16.90 -14.89
N VAL A 6 2.25 15.88 -14.06
CA VAL A 6 2.33 16.00 -12.60
C VAL A 6 3.76 15.84 -12.09
N LEU A 7 4.63 15.20 -12.84
CA LEU A 7 6.02 14.92 -12.44
C LEU A 7 7.00 16.08 -12.75
N VAL A 8 6.58 17.11 -13.54
CA VAL A 8 7.52 18.10 -14.10
C VAL A 8 7.63 19.39 -13.28
N ASP A 9 6.64 19.75 -12.44
CA ASP A 9 6.56 21.06 -11.77
C ASP A 9 6.66 21.02 -10.23
N GLY A 10 7.37 20.03 -9.65
CA GLY A 10 7.75 20.08 -8.25
C GLY A 10 8.77 21.18 -7.98
N PRO A 11 8.72 21.88 -6.82
CA PRO A 11 9.74 22.87 -6.48
C PRO A 11 11.12 22.20 -6.52
N ALA A 12 12.08 22.83 -7.23
CA ALA A 12 13.44 22.38 -7.32
C ALA A 12 14.00 22.11 -5.91
N THR A 13 14.19 20.84 -5.57
CA THR A 13 14.87 20.49 -4.34
C THR A 13 16.37 20.54 -4.63
N ASP A 14 17.13 21.14 -3.73
CA ASP A 14 18.59 21.22 -3.74
C ASP A 14 19.22 19.84 -3.42
N VAL A 15 18.65 18.78 -4.00
CA VAL A 15 19.05 17.40 -3.76
C VAL A 15 19.69 16.88 -5.04
N THR A 16 20.96 16.61 -4.99
CA THR A 16 21.65 15.85 -6.04
C THR A 16 20.94 14.49 -6.15
N PRO A 17 20.34 14.17 -7.31
CA PRO A 17 19.56 12.94 -7.42
C PRO A 17 20.46 11.74 -7.18
N HIS A 18 20.20 10.98 -6.13
CA HIS A 18 20.70 9.62 -6.04
C HIS A 18 19.81 8.76 -6.94
N LYS A 19 20.40 8.26 -7.86
CA LYS A 19 20.16 7.48 -9.02
C LYS A 19 19.25 6.31 -8.74
N GLY A 20 17.95 6.44 -9.05
CA GLY A 20 17.11 5.31 -9.40
C GLY A 20 17.39 4.80 -10.82
N GLU A 21 18.56 5.13 -11.39
CA GLU A 21 18.95 4.67 -12.71
C GLU A 21 18.99 3.15 -12.75
N GLY A 22 18.18 2.57 -13.61
CA GLY A 22 18.07 1.13 -13.78
C GLY A 22 17.08 0.43 -12.88
N LEU A 23 16.28 1.16 -12.06
CA LEU A 23 15.15 0.58 -11.35
C LEU A 23 13.87 0.64 -12.19
N ASP A 24 13.16 -0.46 -12.20
CA ASP A 24 11.86 -0.61 -12.85
C ASP A 24 10.74 -0.71 -11.81
N LEU A 25 9.86 0.28 -11.77
CA LEU A 25 8.69 0.32 -10.90
C LEU A 25 7.45 -0.01 -11.73
N GLU A 26 6.54 -0.82 -11.20
CA GLU A 26 5.27 -1.11 -11.87
C GLU A 26 4.09 -0.65 -11.01
N VAL A 27 3.17 0.11 -11.62
CA VAL A 27 1.87 0.43 -11.04
C VAL A 27 0.77 -0.30 -11.79
N LEU A 28 -0.02 -1.07 -11.04
CA LEU A 28 -1.15 -1.81 -11.57
C LEU A 28 -2.42 -0.95 -11.54
N TYR A 29 -3.13 -0.91 -12.66
CA TYR A 29 -4.46 -0.32 -12.82
C TYR A 29 -4.59 1.14 -12.36
N PRO A 30 -3.64 2.04 -12.71
CA PRO A 30 -3.63 3.42 -12.20
C PRO A 30 -4.90 4.21 -12.52
N GLY A 31 -5.66 3.81 -13.56
CA GLY A 31 -6.92 4.45 -13.93
C GLY A 31 -8.11 4.14 -13.02
N ILE A 32 -8.00 3.13 -12.13
CA ILE A 32 -9.08 2.69 -11.23
C ILE A 32 -8.64 2.52 -9.77
N ALA A 33 -7.34 2.58 -9.48
CA ALA A 33 -6.75 2.30 -8.19
C ALA A 33 -6.14 3.56 -7.55
N ASP A 34 -6.92 4.64 -7.50
CA ASP A 34 -6.52 5.93 -6.91
C ASP A 34 -7.61 6.51 -6.00
N LEU A 35 -8.41 5.67 -5.37
CA LEU A 35 -9.44 6.14 -4.46
C LEU A 35 -8.82 6.76 -3.20
N GLY A 36 -9.21 8.02 -2.91
CA GLY A 36 -8.68 8.77 -1.78
C GLY A 36 -7.29 9.36 -2.00
N GLY A 37 -6.82 9.42 -3.25
CA GLY A 37 -5.50 9.96 -3.60
C GLY A 37 -4.36 8.98 -3.33
N ASP A 38 -4.64 7.69 -3.33
CA ASP A 38 -3.69 6.64 -2.97
C ASP A 38 -2.53 6.46 -3.97
N ALA A 39 -2.71 6.94 -5.21
CA ALA A 39 -1.62 7.11 -6.18
C ALA A 39 -0.48 8.01 -5.67
N GLY A 40 -0.73 8.81 -4.64
CA GLY A 40 0.32 9.53 -3.93
C GLY A 40 1.46 8.64 -3.43
N ASN A 41 1.23 7.35 -3.20
CA ASN A 41 2.29 6.38 -2.87
C ASN A 41 3.31 6.26 -4.01
N ILE A 42 2.84 5.94 -5.22
CA ILE A 42 3.75 5.76 -6.37
C ILE A 42 4.35 7.08 -6.84
N PHE A 43 3.60 8.19 -6.78
CA PHE A 43 4.14 9.51 -7.11
C PHE A 43 5.27 9.93 -6.18
N TYR A 44 5.10 9.69 -4.87
CA TYR A 44 6.14 10.00 -3.90
C TYR A 44 7.37 9.14 -4.12
N LEU A 45 7.18 7.85 -4.39
CA LEU A 45 8.29 6.94 -4.68
C LEU A 45 9.06 7.37 -5.93
N CYS A 46 8.37 7.73 -7.02
CA CYS A 46 9.00 8.28 -8.22
C CYS A 46 9.77 9.58 -7.94
N ALA A 47 9.23 10.45 -7.07
CA ALA A 47 9.93 11.67 -6.66
C ALA A 47 11.19 11.37 -5.83
N CYS A 48 11.20 10.28 -5.07
CA CYS A 48 12.39 9.79 -4.34
C CYS A 48 13.41 9.10 -5.28
N LEU A 49 12.96 8.58 -6.40
CA LEU A 49 13.73 7.79 -7.37
C LEU A 49 13.63 8.37 -8.79
N PRO A 50 14.11 9.60 -9.03
CA PRO A 50 13.86 10.34 -10.29
C PRO A 50 14.48 9.69 -11.55
N GLY A 51 15.37 8.71 -11.37
CA GLY A 51 15.94 7.93 -12.48
C GLY A 51 15.27 6.58 -12.74
N ALA A 52 14.23 6.22 -11.96
CA ALA A 52 13.50 4.97 -12.15
C ALA A 52 12.55 5.06 -13.36
N THR A 53 12.34 3.92 -14.02
CA THR A 53 11.33 3.79 -15.06
C THR A 53 10.01 3.34 -14.42
N LEU A 54 8.92 4.07 -14.68
CA LEU A 54 7.58 3.68 -14.24
C LEU A 54 6.82 3.00 -15.37
N HIS A 55 6.51 1.72 -15.18
CA HIS A 55 5.64 0.93 -16.04
C HIS A 55 4.20 1.01 -15.51
N GLN A 56 3.25 1.24 -16.39
CA GLN A 56 1.83 1.30 -16.06
C GLN A 56 1.11 0.14 -16.74
N THR A 57 0.49 -0.72 -15.96
CA THR A 57 -0.33 -1.83 -16.48
C THR A 57 -1.81 -1.50 -16.29
N HIS A 58 -2.55 -1.37 -17.38
CA HIS A 58 -3.99 -1.13 -17.35
C HIS A 58 -4.79 -2.45 -17.34
N LEU A 59 -6.07 -2.38 -16.95
CA LEU A 59 -6.95 -3.56 -16.99
C LEU A 59 -7.00 -4.19 -18.39
N GLY A 60 -6.82 -5.50 -18.43
CA GLY A 60 -6.77 -6.28 -19.67
C GLY A 60 -5.41 -6.30 -20.36
N GLU A 61 -4.43 -5.59 -19.84
CA GLU A 61 -3.06 -5.64 -20.33
C GLU A 61 -2.26 -6.72 -19.61
N ARG A 62 -1.26 -7.27 -20.32
CA ARG A 62 -0.31 -8.18 -19.69
C ARG A 62 0.63 -7.39 -18.77
N PRO A 63 0.73 -7.75 -17.47
CA PRO A 63 1.60 -7.05 -16.55
C PRO A 63 3.07 -7.11 -16.97
N TYR A 64 3.80 -6.01 -16.72
CA TYR A 64 5.24 -5.93 -16.96
C TYR A 64 6.00 -7.02 -16.18
N PHE A 65 5.57 -7.29 -14.95
CA PHE A 65 6.18 -8.29 -14.08
C PHE A 65 6.10 -9.73 -14.64
N MET A 66 5.28 -9.99 -15.66
CA MET A 66 5.17 -11.31 -16.25
C MET A 66 6.41 -11.70 -17.06
N ASP A 67 7.00 -10.75 -17.74
CA ASP A 67 8.14 -10.98 -18.63
C ASP A 67 9.44 -10.40 -18.07
N HIS A 68 9.36 -9.60 -17.00
CA HIS A 68 10.47 -8.91 -16.38
C HIS A 68 10.43 -9.09 -14.85
N ARG A 69 11.49 -8.66 -14.18
CA ARG A 69 11.55 -8.58 -12.72
C ARG A 69 11.60 -7.12 -12.31
N PRO A 70 10.46 -6.51 -11.94
CA PRO A 70 10.46 -5.14 -11.43
C PRO A 70 11.16 -5.07 -10.07
N ASP A 71 11.60 -3.87 -9.69
CA ASP A 71 12.15 -3.59 -8.38
C ASP A 71 11.07 -3.21 -7.37
N PHE A 72 9.88 -2.85 -7.85
CA PHE A 72 8.70 -2.57 -7.03
C PHE A 72 7.42 -2.74 -7.83
N VAL A 73 6.37 -3.29 -7.17
CA VAL A 73 5.01 -3.38 -7.73
C VAL A 73 4.03 -2.72 -6.77
N PHE A 74 3.13 -1.89 -7.28
CA PHE A 74 2.12 -1.19 -6.50
C PHE A 74 0.71 -1.37 -7.05
N LEU A 75 -0.25 -1.65 -6.16
CA LEU A 75 -1.68 -1.56 -6.43
C LEU A 75 -2.36 -0.75 -5.33
N GLY A 76 -2.95 0.37 -5.70
CA GLY A 76 -3.60 1.32 -4.80
C GLY A 76 -5.05 1.00 -4.49
N ASN A 77 -5.61 1.79 -3.58
CA ASN A 77 -7.00 1.69 -3.12
C ASN A 77 -8.01 1.95 -4.26
N MET A 78 -9.12 1.23 -4.22
CA MET A 78 -10.18 1.31 -5.23
C MET A 78 -11.57 1.07 -4.64
N ASP A 79 -12.61 1.33 -5.41
CA ASP A 79 -13.99 0.98 -5.05
C ASP A 79 -14.30 -0.51 -5.29
N ALA A 80 -15.39 -1.00 -4.68
CA ALA A 80 -15.78 -2.42 -4.72
C ALA A 80 -16.03 -2.96 -6.14
N SER A 81 -16.48 -2.12 -7.08
CA SER A 81 -16.70 -2.54 -8.47
C SER A 81 -15.37 -2.78 -9.19
N ASN A 82 -14.40 -1.91 -8.94
CA ASN A 82 -13.07 -2.03 -9.50
C ASN A 82 -12.26 -3.14 -8.84
N GLN A 83 -12.51 -3.42 -7.55
CA GLN A 83 -11.92 -4.55 -6.83
C GLN A 83 -12.20 -5.90 -7.52
N GLU A 84 -13.47 -6.17 -7.85
CA GLU A 84 -13.85 -7.41 -8.54
C GLU A 84 -13.17 -7.51 -9.92
N ARG A 85 -13.10 -6.38 -10.66
CA ARG A 85 -12.42 -6.34 -11.96
C ARG A 85 -10.94 -6.59 -11.83
N ALA A 86 -10.27 -5.96 -10.87
CA ALA A 86 -8.85 -6.13 -10.60
C ALA A 86 -8.51 -7.57 -10.16
N ALA A 87 -9.34 -8.17 -9.29
CA ALA A 87 -9.16 -9.55 -8.86
C ALA A 87 -9.24 -10.52 -10.04
N LYS A 88 -10.25 -10.38 -10.91
CA LYS A 88 -10.42 -11.22 -12.11
C LYS A 88 -9.26 -11.05 -13.09
N ASP A 89 -8.78 -9.82 -13.28
CA ASP A 89 -7.71 -9.52 -14.21
C ASP A 89 -6.34 -10.03 -13.72
N LEU A 90 -6.10 -9.98 -12.40
CA LEU A 90 -4.85 -10.47 -11.78
C LEU A 90 -4.84 -12.00 -11.59
N ALA A 91 -6.00 -12.67 -11.53
CA ALA A 91 -6.07 -14.09 -11.23
C ALA A 91 -5.18 -14.98 -12.12
N PRO A 92 -5.05 -14.75 -13.45
CA PRO A 92 -4.16 -15.52 -14.30
C PRO A 92 -2.66 -15.32 -14.00
N TRP A 93 -2.31 -14.25 -13.31
CA TRP A 93 -0.93 -13.83 -13.05
C TRP A 93 -0.48 -14.08 -11.61
N LYS A 94 -1.36 -14.68 -10.78
CA LYS A 94 -1.17 -14.93 -9.35
C LYS A 94 0.14 -15.64 -9.03
N GLU A 95 0.43 -16.73 -9.74
CA GLU A 95 1.61 -17.56 -9.46
C GLU A 95 2.90 -16.75 -9.62
N ARG A 96 2.95 -15.91 -10.66
CA ARG A 96 4.13 -15.05 -10.90
C ARG A 96 4.26 -13.96 -9.84
N LEU A 97 3.14 -13.37 -9.41
CA LEU A 97 3.13 -12.39 -8.34
C LEU A 97 3.66 -12.98 -7.01
N VAL A 98 3.25 -14.22 -6.72
CA VAL A 98 3.71 -14.97 -5.54
C VAL A 98 5.20 -15.32 -5.65
N GLU A 99 5.67 -15.76 -6.80
CA GLU A 99 7.09 -16.03 -7.04
C GLU A 99 7.95 -14.78 -6.79
N LEU A 100 7.57 -13.64 -7.35
CA LEU A 100 8.26 -12.37 -7.12
C LEU A 100 8.28 -11.98 -5.63
N ALA A 101 7.16 -12.17 -4.94
CA ALA A 101 7.08 -11.91 -3.51
C ALA A 101 8.04 -12.80 -2.71
N ASP A 102 8.07 -14.10 -3.01
CA ASP A 102 8.94 -15.07 -2.36
C ASP A 102 10.43 -14.81 -2.68
N ASP A 103 10.73 -14.27 -3.86
CA ASP A 103 12.05 -13.80 -4.28
C ASP A 103 12.43 -12.43 -3.66
N GLY A 104 11.57 -11.87 -2.81
CA GLY A 104 11.83 -10.65 -2.07
C GLY A 104 11.61 -9.35 -2.85
N VAL A 105 10.96 -9.39 -4.02
CA VAL A 105 10.57 -8.15 -4.72
C VAL A 105 9.55 -7.41 -3.86
N PRO A 106 9.79 -6.14 -3.51
CA PRO A 106 8.82 -5.34 -2.77
C PRO A 106 7.54 -5.16 -3.58
N ILE A 107 6.41 -5.57 -3.00
CA ILE A 107 5.08 -5.46 -3.59
C ILE A 107 4.16 -4.87 -2.54
N LEU A 108 3.47 -3.78 -2.84
CA LEU A 108 2.60 -3.08 -1.90
C LEU A 108 1.17 -2.97 -2.46
N PHE A 109 0.22 -3.57 -1.74
CA PHE A 109 -1.21 -3.46 -2.00
C PHE A 109 -1.86 -2.71 -0.84
N THR A 110 -2.56 -1.61 -1.12
CA THR A 110 -3.11 -0.70 -0.11
C THR A 110 -4.64 -0.62 -0.16
N GLY A 111 -5.26 -0.40 1.00
CA GLY A 111 -6.71 -0.24 1.11
C GLY A 111 -7.48 -1.46 0.60
N ALA A 112 -8.50 -1.22 -0.20
CA ALA A 112 -9.32 -2.28 -0.79
C ALA A 112 -8.55 -3.21 -1.76
N ALA A 113 -7.40 -2.77 -2.29
CA ALA A 113 -6.53 -3.67 -3.06
C ALA A 113 -5.94 -4.79 -2.20
N ALA A 114 -5.72 -4.57 -0.90
CA ALA A 114 -5.26 -5.62 0.01
C ALA A 114 -6.27 -6.77 0.12
N GLU A 115 -7.56 -6.47 0.01
CA GLU A 115 -8.65 -7.44 0.17
C GLU A 115 -8.68 -8.49 -0.94
N ILE A 116 -8.27 -8.12 -2.16
CA ILE A 116 -8.25 -9.08 -3.29
C ILE A 116 -7.20 -10.18 -3.12
N LEU A 117 -6.24 -10.02 -2.20
CA LEU A 117 -5.23 -11.04 -1.89
C LEU A 117 -5.76 -12.15 -1.00
N GLY A 118 -6.93 -11.96 -0.35
CA GLY A 118 -7.65 -12.96 0.42
C GLY A 118 -8.34 -14.01 -0.45
N GLU A 119 -9.10 -14.88 0.19
CA GLU A 119 -9.82 -15.97 -0.46
C GLU A 119 -11.14 -15.49 -1.07
N HIS A 120 -11.87 -14.63 -0.34
CA HIS A 120 -13.22 -14.23 -0.71
C HIS A 120 -13.57 -12.84 -0.18
N VAL A 121 -14.30 -12.06 -0.99
CA VAL A 121 -14.82 -10.75 -0.61
C VAL A 121 -16.34 -10.76 -0.73
N ALA A 122 -17.03 -10.67 0.40
CA ALA A 122 -18.48 -10.54 0.46
C ALA A 122 -18.86 -9.06 0.52
N LEU A 123 -19.63 -8.62 -0.47
CA LEU A 123 -20.12 -7.25 -0.61
C LEU A 123 -21.58 -7.14 -0.12
N ASP A 124 -22.13 -5.94 -0.21
CA ASP A 124 -23.55 -5.70 0.08
C ASP A 124 -24.49 -6.42 -0.89
N HIS A 125 -25.76 -6.53 -0.50
CA HIS A 125 -26.83 -7.12 -1.31
C HIS A 125 -26.54 -8.53 -1.86
N GLY A 126 -25.73 -9.33 -1.15
CA GLY A 126 -25.40 -10.70 -1.51
C GLY A 126 -24.44 -10.82 -2.69
N ARG A 127 -23.82 -9.73 -3.13
CA ARG A 127 -22.71 -9.79 -4.09
C ARG A 127 -21.46 -10.30 -3.40
N ALA A 128 -20.69 -11.08 -4.11
CA ALA A 128 -19.41 -11.58 -3.63
C ALA A 128 -18.53 -11.96 -4.82
N PHE A 129 -17.23 -12.01 -4.59
CA PHE A 129 -16.27 -12.51 -5.57
C PHE A 129 -15.11 -13.22 -4.88
N ASP A 130 -14.44 -14.12 -5.60
CA ASP A 130 -13.23 -14.77 -5.12
C ASP A 130 -12.04 -13.87 -5.32
N GLY A 131 -11.24 -13.75 -4.26
CA GLY A 131 -9.93 -13.11 -4.31
C GLY A 131 -8.87 -14.03 -4.90
N LEU A 132 -7.62 -13.63 -4.80
CA LEU A 132 -6.48 -14.41 -5.31
C LEU A 132 -6.12 -15.58 -4.39
N GLY A 133 -6.60 -15.63 -3.14
CA GLY A 133 -6.29 -16.68 -2.16
C GLY A 133 -4.78 -16.80 -1.89
N ILE A 134 -4.06 -15.69 -1.85
CA ILE A 134 -2.63 -15.65 -1.48
C ILE A 134 -2.49 -15.72 0.03
N PHE A 135 -3.43 -15.08 0.75
CA PHE A 135 -3.52 -15.12 2.21
C PHE A 135 -4.82 -15.76 2.67
N PRO A 136 -4.82 -16.51 3.80
CA PRO A 136 -5.98 -17.23 4.31
C PRO A 136 -6.91 -16.30 5.10
N PHE A 137 -7.58 -15.37 4.42
CA PHE A 137 -8.59 -14.52 5.04
C PHE A 137 -9.77 -14.27 4.10
N THR A 138 -10.89 -13.93 4.68
CA THR A 138 -12.09 -13.48 3.98
C THR A 138 -12.44 -12.06 4.41
N THR A 139 -13.02 -11.29 3.51
CA THR A 139 -13.44 -9.91 3.77
C THR A 139 -14.97 -9.82 3.69
N MET A 140 -15.57 -9.09 4.62
CA MET A 140 -17.00 -8.84 4.68
C MET A 140 -17.28 -7.35 4.73
N MET A 141 -18.21 -6.90 3.88
CA MET A 141 -18.70 -5.52 3.90
C MET A 141 -19.72 -5.34 5.02
N HIS A 142 -19.63 -4.23 5.72
CA HIS A 142 -20.55 -3.79 6.76
C HIS A 142 -21.46 -2.64 6.28
N PRO A 143 -22.59 -2.40 6.94
CA PRO A 143 -23.38 -1.20 6.71
C PRO A 143 -22.55 0.08 6.87
N ILE A 144 -22.92 1.12 6.12
CA ILE A 144 -22.22 2.42 6.14
C ILE A 144 -22.05 2.99 7.56
N SER A 145 -23.02 2.72 8.45
CA SER A 145 -23.00 3.15 9.85
C SER A 145 -21.90 2.47 10.68
N GLU A 146 -21.36 1.36 10.22
CA GLU A 146 -20.38 0.54 10.94
C GLU A 146 -18.99 0.60 10.28
N ARG A 147 -18.77 1.55 9.38
CA ARG A 147 -17.47 1.69 8.73
C ARG A 147 -16.37 1.99 9.75
N ILE A 148 -15.21 1.41 9.54
CA ILE A 148 -14.00 1.78 10.27
C ILE A 148 -13.49 3.10 9.70
N ASN A 149 -13.35 4.10 10.58
CA ASN A 149 -12.77 5.39 10.24
C ASN A 149 -11.90 5.83 11.42
N ASP A 150 -10.65 5.39 11.40
CA ASP A 150 -9.75 5.52 12.55
C ASP A 150 -8.30 5.72 12.12
N PHE A 151 -7.48 6.22 13.02
CA PHE A 151 -6.04 6.31 12.87
C PHE A 151 -5.37 5.08 13.45
N PHE A 152 -4.40 4.57 12.72
CA PHE A 152 -3.52 3.51 13.17
C PHE A 152 -2.14 4.08 13.53
N PHE A 153 -1.58 3.62 14.63
CA PHE A 153 -0.20 3.82 15.02
C PHE A 153 0.36 2.52 15.56
N GLY A 154 1.53 2.12 15.09
CA GLY A 154 2.13 0.85 15.47
C GLY A 154 3.55 0.68 14.92
N THR A 155 3.99 -0.56 14.80
CA THR A 155 5.33 -0.89 14.30
C THR A 155 5.27 -1.96 13.22
N ALA A 156 6.07 -1.77 12.16
CA ALA A 156 6.38 -2.75 11.12
C ALA A 156 7.89 -2.89 11.03
N ASP A 157 8.43 -4.11 11.14
CA ASP A 157 9.89 -4.37 11.14
C ASP A 157 10.68 -3.55 12.17
N GLY A 158 10.07 -3.21 13.31
CA GLY A 158 10.67 -2.33 14.33
C GLY A 158 10.63 -0.85 13.99
N ILE A 159 10.06 -0.45 12.86
CA ILE A 159 9.88 0.93 12.42
C ILE A 159 8.50 1.41 12.85
N GLU A 160 8.42 2.58 13.48
CA GLU A 160 7.14 3.22 13.78
C GLU A 160 6.46 3.65 12.50
N ILE A 161 5.20 3.26 12.38
CA ILE A 161 4.34 3.61 11.24
C ILE A 161 3.00 4.14 11.72
N LEU A 162 2.40 4.96 10.88
CA LEU A 162 1.05 5.46 11.06
C LEU A 162 0.27 5.37 9.75
N GLY A 163 -1.04 5.40 9.87
CA GLY A 163 -1.92 5.45 8.71
C GLY A 163 -3.33 5.82 9.13
N TRP A 164 -4.17 6.00 8.14
CA TRP A 164 -5.58 6.21 8.34
C TRP A 164 -6.35 5.07 7.68
N LYS A 165 -7.37 4.61 8.36
CA LYS A 165 -8.31 3.60 7.85
C LYS A 165 -9.63 4.27 7.52
N SER A 166 -10.12 4.01 6.31
CA SER A 166 -11.46 4.41 5.90
C SER A 166 -12.04 3.26 5.07
N GLN A 167 -12.60 2.30 5.75
CA GLN A 167 -13.07 1.06 5.12
C GLN A 167 -14.48 0.71 5.57
N PHE A 168 -15.25 0.12 4.65
CA PHE A 168 -16.60 -0.40 4.88
C PHE A 168 -16.58 -1.91 5.11
N THR A 169 -15.41 -2.48 5.28
CA THR A 169 -15.14 -3.90 5.32
C THR A 169 -14.32 -4.25 6.55
N GLU A 170 -14.46 -5.48 7.00
CA GLU A 170 -13.54 -6.12 7.93
C GLU A 170 -13.03 -7.42 7.34
N SER A 171 -11.77 -7.74 7.62
CA SER A 171 -11.15 -8.98 7.16
C SER A 171 -10.92 -9.93 8.33
N PHE A 172 -11.21 -11.20 8.11
CA PHE A 172 -11.16 -12.25 9.12
C PHE A 172 -10.24 -13.38 8.66
N GLY A 173 -9.20 -13.63 9.43
CA GLY A 173 -8.19 -14.66 9.20
C GLY A 173 -7.09 -14.58 10.24
N ASP A 174 -6.32 -15.63 10.40
CA ASP A 174 -5.19 -15.65 11.32
C ASP A 174 -3.94 -15.04 10.66
N ASN A 175 -3.59 -13.82 11.06
CA ASN A 175 -2.38 -13.13 10.63
C ASN A 175 -1.29 -13.07 11.71
N THR A 176 -1.39 -13.85 12.79
CA THR A 176 -0.45 -13.80 13.92
C THR A 176 1.01 -14.02 13.51
N ARG A 177 1.25 -14.82 12.46
CA ARG A 177 2.58 -15.14 11.93
C ARG A 177 2.97 -14.36 10.68
N SER A 178 2.00 -13.69 10.08
CA SER A 178 2.17 -12.98 8.80
C SER A 178 1.65 -11.55 8.84
N CYS A 179 1.39 -10.97 10.01
CA CYS A 179 0.97 -9.58 10.09
C CYS A 179 2.07 -8.65 9.54
N PHE A 180 1.64 -7.64 8.81
CA PHE A 180 2.53 -6.58 8.33
C PHE A 180 3.00 -5.70 9.48
N ALA A 181 2.07 -5.31 10.36
CA ALA A 181 2.37 -4.44 11.49
C ALA A 181 1.57 -4.82 12.73
N ARG A 182 2.06 -4.38 13.89
CA ARG A 182 1.35 -4.47 15.17
C ARG A 182 0.99 -3.08 15.67
N GLY A 183 -0.30 -2.87 15.92
CA GLY A 183 -0.84 -1.62 16.43
C GLY A 183 -0.58 -1.42 17.93
N THR A 184 -0.31 -0.19 18.31
CA THR A 184 -0.43 0.31 19.67
C THR A 184 -1.66 1.20 19.83
N ARG A 185 -2.20 1.66 18.70
CA ARG A 185 -3.45 2.41 18.60
C ARG A 185 -4.16 2.11 17.29
N GLY A 186 -5.48 2.14 17.30
CA GLY A 186 -6.34 1.75 16.20
C GLY A 186 -6.48 0.23 16.08
N CYS A 187 -7.32 -0.22 15.16
CA CYS A 187 -7.54 -1.64 14.92
C CYS A 187 -6.65 -2.18 13.78
N GLY A 188 -6.43 -3.50 13.81
CA GLY A 188 -5.78 -4.25 12.76
C GLY A 188 -6.69 -4.54 11.57
N ILE A 189 -6.69 -5.77 11.05
CA ILE A 189 -7.51 -6.18 9.89
C ILE A 189 -9.03 -6.14 10.17
N ASN A 190 -9.43 -6.08 11.43
CA ASN A 190 -10.79 -5.86 11.92
C ASN A 190 -10.75 -5.23 13.33
N LEU A 191 -11.92 -4.90 13.87
CA LEU A 191 -12.05 -4.26 15.19
C LEU A 191 -11.60 -5.15 16.36
N GLY A 192 -11.46 -6.46 16.16
CA GLY A 192 -11.10 -7.43 17.21
C GLY A 192 -9.60 -7.68 17.36
N THR A 193 -8.74 -7.04 16.57
CA THR A 193 -7.29 -7.30 16.60
C THR A 193 -6.46 -6.02 16.41
N ASP A 194 -5.26 -6.01 16.98
CA ASP A 194 -4.21 -5.01 16.76
C ASP A 194 -3.24 -5.38 15.62
N LEU A 195 -3.44 -6.56 15.00
CA LEU A 195 -2.58 -7.06 13.92
C LEU A 195 -3.05 -6.50 12.59
N GLU A 196 -2.25 -5.62 12.01
CA GLU A 196 -2.52 -4.95 10.75
C GLU A 196 -1.87 -5.67 9.57
N GLY A 197 -2.67 -5.89 8.54
CA GLY A 197 -2.20 -6.36 7.26
C GLY A 197 -1.69 -7.79 7.25
N PHE A 198 -1.13 -8.14 6.09
CA PHE A 198 -0.48 -9.45 5.85
C PHE A 198 0.84 -9.23 5.13
N ARG A 199 1.78 -10.16 5.33
CA ARG A 199 3.07 -10.18 4.65
C ARG A 199 3.44 -11.58 4.19
N ARG A 200 3.99 -11.66 2.97
CA ARG A 200 4.64 -12.87 2.43
C ARG A 200 5.86 -12.45 1.61
N GLY A 201 7.06 -12.77 2.07
CA GLY A 201 8.28 -12.30 1.41
C GLY A 201 8.29 -10.78 1.25
N GLY A 202 8.40 -10.30 0.01
CA GLY A 202 8.31 -8.88 -0.33
C GLY A 202 6.89 -8.31 -0.44
N LEU A 203 5.84 -9.16 -0.48
CA LEU A 203 4.46 -8.72 -0.61
C LEU A 203 3.90 -8.24 0.73
N VAL A 204 3.43 -7.01 0.74
CA VAL A 204 2.69 -6.38 1.84
C VAL A 204 1.29 -6.03 1.38
N ALA A 205 0.29 -6.52 2.13
CA ALA A 205 -1.11 -6.11 2.05
C ALA A 205 -1.43 -5.28 3.29
N THR A 206 -1.87 -4.03 3.13
CA THR A 206 -2.23 -3.16 4.25
C THR A 206 -3.48 -2.33 3.96
N TRP A 207 -4.32 -2.14 4.97
CA TRP A 207 -5.48 -1.25 4.88
C TRP A 207 -5.15 0.20 5.23
N LEU A 208 -3.86 0.49 5.51
CA LEU A 208 -3.42 1.84 5.86
C LEU A 208 -3.34 2.73 4.62
N LEU A 209 -4.00 3.85 4.71
CA LEU A 209 -4.05 4.91 3.70
C LEU A 209 -3.35 6.17 4.21
N GLY A 210 -3.26 7.18 3.31
CA GLY A 210 -2.79 8.46 3.80
C GLY A 210 -2.10 9.44 2.85
N PRO A 211 -1.53 9.13 1.69
CA PRO A 211 -0.90 7.90 1.17
C PRO A 211 0.14 7.33 2.13
N PHE A 212 0.17 6.01 2.25
CA PHE A 212 0.97 5.32 3.28
C PHE A 212 2.46 5.67 3.23
N LEU A 213 3.08 5.63 2.05
CA LEU A 213 4.51 5.93 1.91
C LEU A 213 4.85 7.38 2.24
N VAL A 214 4.01 8.34 1.81
CA VAL A 214 4.20 9.77 2.14
C VAL A 214 4.14 10.00 3.65
N ALA A 215 3.20 9.31 4.31
CA ALA A 215 2.98 9.46 5.74
C ALA A 215 4.08 8.82 6.61
N ASN A 216 4.88 7.90 6.04
CA ASN A 216 5.86 7.08 6.75
C ASN A 216 7.27 7.17 6.15
N PRO A 217 7.97 8.32 6.29
CA PRO A 217 9.25 8.55 5.62
C PRO A 217 10.33 7.53 6.00
N VAL A 218 10.41 7.09 7.26
CA VAL A 218 11.40 6.09 7.69
C VAL A 218 11.12 4.72 7.06
N TYR A 219 9.84 4.34 6.98
CA TYR A 219 9.46 3.11 6.29
C TYR A 219 9.74 3.18 4.78
N THR A 220 9.47 4.33 4.16
CA THR A 220 9.77 4.55 2.73
C THR A 220 11.26 4.47 2.45
N GLU A 221 12.09 5.04 3.31
CA GLU A 221 13.55 4.91 3.22
C GLU A 221 13.98 3.43 3.32
N HIS A 222 13.42 2.68 4.27
CA HIS A 222 13.64 1.24 4.39
C HIS A 222 13.20 0.48 3.13
N LEU A 223 12.01 0.77 2.61
CA LEU A 223 11.50 0.16 1.37
C LEU A 223 12.44 0.41 0.17
N ILE A 224 12.91 1.65 -0.01
CA ILE A 224 13.85 1.99 -1.08
C ILE A 224 15.18 1.25 -0.90
N ALA A 225 15.64 1.07 0.33
CA ALA A 225 16.86 0.28 0.60
C ALA A 225 16.69 -1.19 0.19
N THR A 226 15.49 -1.79 0.34
CA THR A 226 15.22 -3.17 -0.12
C THR A 226 15.27 -3.33 -1.64
N MET A 227 15.13 -2.25 -2.40
CA MET A 227 15.33 -2.22 -3.86
C MET A 227 16.81 -2.15 -4.26
N GLY A 228 17.75 -2.23 -3.30
CA GLY A 228 19.20 -2.20 -3.55
C GLY A 228 19.82 -0.80 -3.59
N VAL A 229 19.07 0.23 -3.23
CA VAL A 229 19.61 1.61 -3.14
C VAL A 229 20.38 1.76 -1.81
N ALA A 230 21.68 1.87 -1.88
CA ALA A 230 22.55 1.88 -0.70
C ALA A 230 22.33 3.08 0.23
N HIS A 231 21.96 4.22 -0.31
CA HIS A 231 21.75 5.47 0.44
C HIS A 231 20.46 6.15 -0.03
N PRO A 232 19.28 5.66 0.40
CA PRO A 232 18.01 6.24 0.01
C PRO A 232 17.93 7.72 0.39
N GLN A 233 17.40 8.53 -0.51
CA GLN A 233 17.10 9.93 -0.24
C GLN A 233 15.61 10.16 -0.50
N LEU A 234 14.96 10.82 0.44
CA LEU A 234 13.53 11.09 0.31
C LEU A 234 13.28 12.45 -0.32
N ALA A 235 12.36 12.51 -1.26
CA ALA A 235 11.81 13.79 -1.71
C ALA A 235 11.12 14.49 -0.52
N PHE A 236 11.30 15.81 -0.42
CA PHE A 236 10.71 16.63 0.65
C PHE A 236 11.03 16.15 2.07
N GLU A 237 12.17 15.50 2.28
CA GLU A 237 12.54 14.79 3.51
C GLU A 237 12.27 15.58 4.78
N LYS A 238 12.75 16.84 4.87
CA LYS A 238 12.59 17.67 6.08
C LYS A 238 11.12 17.89 6.44
N VAL A 239 10.27 18.09 5.43
CA VAL A 239 8.83 18.32 5.63
C VAL A 239 8.14 17.02 6.01
N ALA A 240 8.45 15.92 5.32
CA ALA A 240 7.89 14.60 5.58
C ALA A 240 8.22 14.12 7.00
N ARG A 241 9.50 14.19 7.42
CA ARG A 241 9.92 13.81 8.78
C ARG A 241 9.26 14.68 9.85
N LYS A 242 9.20 16.00 9.67
CA LYS A 242 8.54 16.90 10.61
C LYS A 242 7.04 16.64 10.73
N ALA A 243 6.37 16.34 9.62
CA ALA A 243 4.94 15.97 9.61
C ALA A 243 4.70 14.65 10.35
N PHE A 244 5.55 13.65 10.11
CA PHE A 244 5.52 12.36 10.79
C PHE A 244 5.72 12.52 12.30
N GLU A 245 6.78 13.20 12.74
CA GLU A 245 7.08 13.45 14.15
C GLU A 245 5.92 14.12 14.88
N ARG A 246 5.32 15.15 14.24
CA ARG A 246 4.15 15.83 14.81
C ARG A 246 2.95 14.91 14.99
N ARG A 247 2.64 14.08 13.98
CA ARG A 247 1.53 13.12 14.05
C ARG A 247 1.77 12.04 15.10
N ILE A 248 2.99 11.53 15.21
CA ILE A 248 3.35 10.55 16.26
C ILE A 248 3.11 11.12 17.66
N VAL A 249 3.51 12.37 17.91
CA VAL A 249 3.25 13.03 19.20
C VAL A 249 1.74 13.13 19.49
N GLU A 250 0.95 13.50 18.48
CA GLU A 250 -0.51 13.58 18.60
C GLU A 250 -1.15 12.19 18.86
N LEU A 251 -0.68 11.15 18.15
CA LEU A 251 -1.22 9.78 18.29
C LEU A 251 -0.81 9.10 19.59
N ARG A 252 0.32 9.47 20.19
CA ARG A 252 0.74 8.98 21.51
C ARG A 252 -0.05 9.62 22.65
N ASP A 253 -0.60 10.81 22.43
CA ASP A 253 -1.40 11.53 23.43
C ASP A 253 -2.87 11.10 23.35
N THR A 254 -3.21 10.06 24.13
CA THR A 254 -4.58 9.51 24.18
C THR A 254 -5.62 10.49 24.76
N SER A 255 -5.19 11.59 25.39
CA SER A 255 -6.10 12.59 25.96
C SER A 255 -6.69 13.55 24.91
N ARG A 256 -6.13 13.61 23.72
CA ARG A 256 -6.47 14.59 22.67
C ARG A 256 -7.43 14.12 21.60
N ILE A 257 -7.72 12.83 21.57
CA ILE A 257 -8.60 12.26 20.56
C ILE A 257 -9.80 11.69 21.29
N ALA A 258 -10.94 12.36 21.11
CA ALA A 258 -12.23 11.85 21.59
C ALA A 258 -12.52 10.51 20.88
N ASP A 259 -12.99 9.54 21.67
CA ASP A 259 -13.49 8.26 21.19
C ASP A 259 -14.65 8.45 20.20
#